data_cb31efc357a16d3cb7dffd96acdefa62
#
_entry.id   cb31efc357a16d3cb7dffd96acdefa62
#
_cell.length_a   1.000
_cell.length_b   1.000
_cell.length_c   1.000
_cell.angle_alpha   90.00
_cell.angle_beta   90.00
_cell.angle_gamma   90.00
#
_symmetry.space_group_name_H-M   'P 1'
#
loop_
_entity.id
_entity.type
_entity.pdbx_description
1 polymer ?
#
loop_
_entity_poly.entity_id
_entity_poly.type
_entity_poly.pdbx_seq_one_letter_code
_entity_poly.pdbx_strand_id
1 'polypeptide(L)'
;MGYELFVGKRYLLSPRSDRSISMITWISIGGVALGVIALIVSTSVMNGFRSNLRDAVTGSLPHITLFSWDEEIEAYNSLKKKVLEHPEVVAASPYVYKQALITGKKKPKGALLRGIDPQEEPSVTRIISYLRESIYSLGPLEEEEQRRLADSILERLSHPKARAEKIPDGIILGASLAQQLDVRIGDTVKVISSEQRMTPIGDVPRVKKLEVIGIFESGISGYDEVLAFADYRLVQKIFRMGKEVSGLGVSIRDPEAASEMASELQQLATGFLSSNWADENKSLFQVMKLEKIGLFLILTLIIVVAAFNIISSLIMLVAEKSKEIAILKSLGATDGSVRRIFVFQGVVIGLTGTVVGVILGLALCWVLGTFNIIDIPPGVYPGGNRIPVLIDWYDVGLTTICSFLICMLVTIYPSSKAARMNPVDPLRYE
;
A
#
# COMPACT_ATOMS: atom_id res chain seq x y z
N MET A 1 8.97 -25.14 -42.97
CA MET A 1 8.52 -23.91 -42.24
C MET A 1 8.14 -22.74 -43.19
N GLY A 2 8.32 -22.79 -44.51
CA GLY A 2 8.11 -21.60 -45.34
C GLY A 2 6.66 -21.23 -45.66
N TYR A 3 5.81 -22.20 -46.02
CA TYR A 3 4.49 -21.87 -46.53
C TYR A 3 3.43 -21.67 -45.39
N GLU A 4 3.56 -22.34 -44.27
CA GLU A 4 2.64 -22.20 -43.15
C GLU A 4 2.65 -20.79 -42.56
N LEU A 5 3.84 -20.17 -42.43
CA LEU A 5 4.00 -18.78 -42.01
C LEU A 5 3.44 -17.79 -43.05
N PHE A 6 3.66 -18.08 -44.34
CA PHE A 6 3.13 -17.25 -45.41
C PHE A 6 1.62 -17.25 -45.44
N VAL A 7 1.00 -18.45 -45.37
CA VAL A 7 -0.46 -18.60 -45.34
C VAL A 7 -1.04 -17.96 -44.07
N GLY A 8 -0.44 -18.21 -42.88
CA GLY A 8 -0.88 -17.62 -41.62
C GLY A 8 -0.85 -16.09 -41.65
N LYS A 9 0.23 -15.47 -42.17
CA LYS A 9 0.32 -14.01 -42.31
C LYS A 9 -0.71 -13.46 -43.29
N ARG A 10 -0.94 -14.16 -44.40
CA ARG A 10 -1.90 -13.75 -45.43
C ARG A 10 -3.35 -13.80 -44.90
N TYR A 11 -3.69 -14.76 -44.05
CA TYR A 11 -4.99 -14.86 -43.42
C TYR A 11 -5.25 -13.71 -42.41
N LEU A 12 -4.22 -13.23 -41.73
CA LEU A 12 -4.33 -12.08 -40.83
C LEU A 12 -4.41 -10.72 -41.54
N LEU A 13 -3.71 -10.58 -42.71
CA LEU A 13 -3.49 -9.29 -43.36
C LEU A 13 -4.30 -9.12 -44.68
N SER A 14 -5.15 -10.07 -45.08
CA SER A 14 -5.84 -10.01 -46.36
C SER A 14 -6.96 -8.94 -46.36
N PRO A 15 -6.78 -7.80 -47.14
CA PRO A 15 -7.73 -6.68 -47.07
C PRO A 15 -8.96 -6.86 -47.95
N ARG A 16 -9.07 -7.94 -48.73
CA ARG A 16 -10.05 -8.04 -49.83
C ARG A 16 -11.17 -9.05 -49.69
N SER A 17 -11.16 -9.93 -48.67
CA SER A 17 -12.15 -11.04 -48.65
C SER A 17 -13.27 -10.85 -47.65
N ASP A 18 -13.04 -10.38 -46.44
CA ASP A 18 -14.14 -10.29 -45.49
C ASP A 18 -13.86 -9.27 -44.35
N ARG A 19 -14.66 -8.21 -44.33
CA ARG A 19 -14.68 -7.23 -43.21
C ARG A 19 -14.91 -7.92 -41.84
N SER A 20 -15.62 -9.05 -41.81
CA SER A 20 -15.91 -9.82 -40.62
C SER A 20 -14.66 -10.44 -39.99
N ILE A 21 -13.76 -11.04 -40.77
CA ILE A 21 -12.52 -11.67 -40.29
C ILE A 21 -11.59 -10.65 -39.63
N SER A 22 -11.41 -9.51 -40.28
CA SER A 22 -10.60 -8.42 -39.73
C SER A 22 -11.19 -7.89 -38.41
N MET A 23 -12.51 -7.72 -38.32
CA MET A 23 -13.18 -7.25 -37.11
C MET A 23 -13.02 -8.23 -35.94
N ILE A 24 -13.16 -9.54 -36.16
CA ILE A 24 -12.99 -10.58 -35.12
C ILE A 24 -11.56 -10.56 -34.58
N THR A 25 -10.57 -10.45 -35.47
CA THR A 25 -9.15 -10.38 -35.08
C THR A 25 -8.89 -9.15 -34.22
N TRP A 26 -9.42 -7.98 -34.58
CA TRP A 26 -9.27 -6.75 -33.80
C TRP A 26 -9.98 -6.84 -32.44
N ILE A 27 -11.17 -7.46 -32.37
CA ILE A 27 -11.86 -7.71 -31.10
C ILE A 27 -11.02 -8.63 -30.20
N SER A 28 -10.37 -9.65 -30.77
CA SER A 28 -9.52 -10.56 -30.00
C SER A 28 -8.28 -9.86 -29.46
N ILE A 29 -7.59 -9.08 -30.30
CA ILE A 29 -6.44 -8.26 -29.88
C ILE A 29 -6.85 -7.27 -28.82
N GLY A 30 -7.98 -6.58 -29.00
CA GLY A 30 -8.55 -5.64 -28.05
C GLY A 30 -8.90 -6.29 -26.71
N GLY A 31 -9.50 -7.48 -26.73
CA GLY A 31 -9.84 -8.24 -25.52
C GLY A 31 -8.59 -8.63 -24.70
N VAL A 32 -7.54 -9.12 -25.36
CA VAL A 32 -6.25 -9.41 -24.70
C VAL A 32 -5.61 -8.14 -24.18
N ALA A 33 -5.58 -7.07 -25.00
CA ALA A 33 -4.99 -5.79 -24.59
C ALA A 33 -5.70 -5.20 -23.36
N LEU A 34 -7.04 -5.20 -23.35
CA LEU A 34 -7.83 -4.75 -22.18
C LEU A 34 -7.53 -5.56 -20.93
N GLY A 35 -7.40 -6.89 -21.05
CA GLY A 35 -7.01 -7.75 -19.94
C GLY A 35 -5.64 -7.39 -19.38
N VAL A 36 -4.65 -7.18 -20.26
CA VAL A 36 -3.28 -6.79 -19.85
C VAL A 36 -3.24 -5.39 -19.25
N ILE A 37 -3.98 -4.42 -19.82
CA ILE A 37 -4.12 -3.06 -19.27
C ILE A 37 -4.68 -3.14 -17.84
N ALA A 38 -5.79 -3.85 -17.66
CA ALA A 38 -6.43 -3.97 -16.36
C ALA A 38 -5.49 -4.61 -15.32
N LEU A 39 -4.73 -5.62 -15.71
CA LEU A 39 -3.73 -6.26 -14.85
C LEU A 39 -2.63 -5.29 -14.44
N ILE A 40 -1.98 -4.61 -15.38
CA ILE A 40 -0.86 -3.70 -15.11
C ILE A 40 -1.33 -2.52 -14.25
N VAL A 41 -2.46 -1.90 -14.59
CA VAL A 41 -2.96 -0.76 -13.84
C VAL A 41 -3.38 -1.16 -12.43
N SER A 42 -4.12 -2.25 -12.28
CA SER A 42 -4.58 -2.72 -10.96
C SER A 42 -3.42 -3.09 -10.05
N THR A 43 -2.42 -3.84 -10.57
CA THR A 43 -1.24 -4.21 -9.76
C THR A 43 -0.38 -3.00 -9.41
N SER A 44 -0.18 -2.06 -10.34
CA SER A 44 0.63 -0.86 -10.11
C SER A 44 -0.01 0.09 -9.09
N VAL A 45 -1.32 0.29 -9.15
CA VAL A 45 -2.07 1.09 -8.15
C VAL A 45 -2.02 0.40 -6.79
N MET A 46 -2.22 -0.91 -6.75
CA MET A 46 -2.17 -1.68 -5.50
C MET A 46 -0.79 -1.68 -4.85
N ASN A 47 0.27 -1.81 -5.65
CA ASN A 47 1.64 -1.71 -5.15
C ASN A 47 1.92 -0.33 -4.58
N GLY A 48 1.46 0.73 -5.25
CA GLY A 48 1.54 2.10 -4.75
C GLY A 48 0.80 2.29 -3.43
N PHE A 49 -0.43 1.76 -3.34
CA PHE A 49 -1.22 1.81 -2.12
C PHE A 49 -0.53 1.09 -0.94
N ARG A 50 0.00 -0.12 -1.18
CA ARG A 50 0.72 -0.88 -0.15
C ARG A 50 1.99 -0.18 0.31
N SER A 51 2.75 0.39 -0.63
CA SER A 51 3.97 1.13 -0.29
C SER A 51 3.65 2.31 0.62
N ASN A 52 2.67 3.13 0.25
CA ASN A 52 2.31 4.29 1.05
C ASN A 52 1.75 3.92 2.44
N LEU A 53 0.91 2.88 2.53
CA LEU A 53 0.44 2.38 3.82
C LEU A 53 1.58 1.89 4.70
N ARG A 54 2.50 1.11 4.13
CA ARG A 54 3.69 0.65 4.85
C ARG A 54 4.52 1.83 5.34
N ASP A 55 4.80 2.80 4.46
CA ASP A 55 5.60 3.97 4.78
C ASP A 55 4.94 4.84 5.86
N ALA A 56 3.61 4.96 5.85
CA ALA A 56 2.86 5.65 6.87
C ALA A 56 2.91 4.93 8.23
N VAL A 57 2.74 3.62 8.25
CA VAL A 57 2.82 2.82 9.48
C VAL A 57 4.24 2.84 10.05
N THR A 58 5.25 2.52 9.24
CA THR A 58 6.66 2.49 9.69
C THR A 58 7.21 3.87 10.02
N GLY A 59 6.60 4.92 9.49
CA GLY A 59 6.96 6.29 9.84
C GLY A 59 6.27 6.81 11.11
N SER A 60 5.07 6.31 11.42
CA SER A 60 4.29 6.76 12.59
C SER A 60 4.68 6.08 13.88
N LEU A 61 5.18 4.86 13.80
CA LEU A 61 5.56 4.02 14.93
C LEU A 61 7.02 3.60 14.84
N PRO A 62 7.68 3.28 15.97
CA PRO A 62 8.98 2.62 15.97
C PRO A 62 8.92 1.30 15.18
N HIS A 63 10.03 0.90 14.57
CA HIS A 63 10.09 -0.38 13.86
C HIS A 63 9.91 -1.57 14.80
N ILE A 64 10.45 -1.47 16.03
CA ILE A 64 10.32 -2.47 17.08
C ILE A 64 10.02 -1.74 18.39
N THR A 65 9.16 -2.32 19.21
CA THR A 65 8.86 -1.89 20.57
C THR A 65 9.31 -2.97 21.54
N LEU A 66 10.07 -2.57 22.57
CA LEU A 66 10.43 -3.43 23.69
C LEU A 66 9.64 -2.97 24.91
N PHE A 67 8.94 -3.87 25.57
CA PHE A 67 8.09 -3.59 26.72
C PHE A 67 8.15 -4.71 27.77
N SER A 68 7.73 -4.45 29.00
CA SER A 68 7.66 -5.43 30.09
C SER A 68 6.26 -6.00 30.23
N TRP A 69 6.13 -7.20 30.81
CA TRP A 69 4.87 -7.79 31.22
C TRP A 69 4.12 -6.92 32.25
N ASP A 70 4.89 -6.23 33.11
CA ASP A 70 4.34 -5.34 34.15
C ASP A 70 4.01 -3.94 33.61
N GLU A 71 4.03 -3.75 32.27
CA GLU A 71 3.76 -2.51 31.54
C GLU A 71 4.68 -1.33 31.87
N GLU A 72 5.62 -1.48 32.80
CA GLU A 72 6.48 -0.39 33.27
C GLU A 72 7.94 -0.84 33.40
N ILE A 73 8.88 -0.01 32.90
CA ILE A 73 10.32 -0.28 32.89
C ILE A 73 11.04 0.79 33.70
N GLU A 74 11.60 0.42 34.85
CA GLU A 74 12.35 1.33 35.71
C GLU A 74 13.75 1.62 35.21
N ALA A 75 14.45 0.61 34.71
CA ALA A 75 15.86 0.70 34.29
C ALA A 75 16.01 0.83 32.75
N TYR A 76 15.18 1.61 32.07
CA TYR A 76 15.18 1.71 30.62
C TYR A 76 16.51 2.21 30.03
N ASN A 77 17.29 3.01 30.75
CA ASN A 77 18.58 3.52 30.27
C ASN A 77 19.61 2.41 30.06
N SER A 78 19.62 1.38 30.90
CA SER A 78 20.51 0.22 30.75
C SER A 78 20.08 -0.64 29.57
N LEU A 79 18.77 -0.85 29.39
CA LEU A 79 18.19 -1.54 28.26
C LEU A 79 18.53 -0.81 26.96
N LYS A 80 18.30 0.51 26.92
CA LYS A 80 18.60 1.35 25.76
C LYS A 80 20.06 1.24 25.33
N LYS A 81 21.00 1.33 26.29
CA LYS A 81 22.43 1.21 26.00
C LYS A 81 22.75 -0.13 25.37
N LYS A 82 22.22 -1.21 25.92
CA LYS A 82 22.40 -2.58 25.43
C LYS A 82 21.85 -2.78 24.01
N VAL A 83 20.67 -2.21 23.72
CA VAL A 83 20.03 -2.27 22.43
C VAL A 83 20.80 -1.47 21.37
N LEU A 84 21.35 -0.31 21.74
CA LEU A 84 22.16 0.53 20.85
C LEU A 84 23.53 -0.07 20.51
N GLU A 85 24.01 -1.09 21.23
CA GLU A 85 25.21 -1.84 20.87
C GLU A 85 25.02 -2.76 19.64
N HIS A 86 23.76 -3.03 19.26
CA HIS A 86 23.47 -3.87 18.09
C HIS A 86 23.69 -3.10 16.77
N PRO A 87 24.45 -3.66 15.81
CA PRO A 87 24.87 -2.94 14.59
C PRO A 87 23.75 -2.50 13.65
N GLU A 88 22.62 -3.20 13.67
CA GLU A 88 21.45 -2.87 12.83
C GLU A 88 20.52 -1.84 13.49
N VAL A 89 20.71 -1.53 14.78
CA VAL A 89 19.93 -0.52 15.48
C VAL A 89 20.46 0.86 15.16
N VAL A 90 19.57 1.74 14.69
CA VAL A 90 19.89 3.12 14.34
C VAL A 90 19.65 4.06 15.51
N ALA A 91 18.51 3.90 16.20
CA ALA A 91 18.12 4.75 17.32
C ALA A 91 17.17 4.01 18.26
N ALA A 92 17.12 4.48 19.52
CA ALA A 92 16.18 4.00 20.51
C ALA A 92 15.73 5.14 21.41
N SER A 93 14.42 5.25 21.67
CA SER A 93 13.79 6.30 22.48
C SER A 93 12.78 5.70 23.49
N PRO A 94 12.76 6.17 24.74
CA PRO A 94 11.75 5.76 25.68
C PRO A 94 10.40 6.34 25.32
N TYR A 95 9.34 5.57 25.55
CA TYR A 95 7.97 6.07 25.40
C TYR A 95 7.08 5.68 26.59
N VAL A 96 6.05 6.48 26.79
CA VAL A 96 4.98 6.20 27.75
C VAL A 96 3.66 6.14 27.00
N TYR A 97 2.88 5.10 27.20
CA TYR A 97 1.57 4.91 26.58
C TYR A 97 0.50 4.88 27.67
N LYS A 98 -0.42 5.84 27.66
CA LYS A 98 -1.54 5.89 28.63
C LYS A 98 -2.82 6.39 27.96
N GLN A 99 -3.94 5.80 28.33
CA GLN A 99 -5.25 6.27 27.92
C GLN A 99 -5.68 7.48 28.76
N ALA A 100 -6.20 8.49 28.09
CA ALA A 100 -6.68 9.71 28.68
C ALA A 100 -7.98 10.19 28.02
N LEU A 101 -8.78 10.97 28.76
CA LEU A 101 -9.85 11.75 28.15
C LEU A 101 -9.32 13.17 27.88
N ILE A 102 -9.46 13.63 26.64
CA ILE A 102 -9.09 15.01 26.27
C ILE A 102 -10.38 15.80 26.05
N THR A 103 -10.44 16.98 26.66
CA THR A 103 -11.59 17.88 26.54
C THR A 103 -11.12 19.19 25.92
N GLY A 104 -11.72 19.55 24.80
CA GLY A 104 -11.57 20.85 24.15
C GLY A 104 -12.83 21.72 24.29
N LYS A 105 -13.25 22.34 23.19
CA LYS A 105 -14.48 23.15 23.13
C LYS A 105 -15.75 22.29 22.97
N LYS A 106 -15.62 21.08 22.45
CA LYS A 106 -16.71 20.11 22.31
C LYS A 106 -16.64 18.99 23.37
N LYS A 107 -17.40 17.91 23.16
CA LYS A 107 -17.47 16.76 24.06
C LYS A 107 -16.11 16.11 24.29
N PRO A 108 -15.83 15.58 25.48
CA PRO A 108 -14.62 14.82 25.75
C PRO A 108 -14.45 13.64 24.79
N LYS A 109 -13.20 13.38 24.39
CA LYS A 109 -12.81 12.24 23.56
C LYS A 109 -11.77 11.40 24.26
N GLY A 110 -11.91 10.08 24.13
CA GLY A 110 -10.85 9.15 24.53
C GLY A 110 -9.68 9.32 23.57
N ALA A 111 -8.48 9.46 24.13
CA ALA A 111 -7.26 9.58 23.37
C ALA A 111 -6.17 8.69 23.97
N LEU A 112 -5.25 8.27 23.14
CA LEU A 112 -4.07 7.55 23.52
C LEU A 112 -2.92 8.57 23.63
N LEU A 113 -2.55 8.91 24.84
CA LEU A 113 -1.49 9.87 25.11
C LEU A 113 -0.14 9.14 25.05
N ARG A 114 0.64 9.44 24.04
CA ARG A 114 2.00 8.95 23.86
C ARG A 114 2.99 9.99 24.37
N GLY A 115 3.63 9.69 25.48
CA GLY A 115 4.77 10.45 26.00
C GLY A 115 6.02 10.07 25.20
N ILE A 116 6.68 11.04 24.61
CA ILE A 116 7.90 10.87 23.81
C ILE A 116 9.05 11.68 24.39
N ASP A 117 10.30 11.31 24.10
CA ASP A 117 11.42 12.22 24.28
C ASP A 117 11.57 13.10 23.04
N PRO A 118 11.29 14.41 23.11
CA PRO A 118 11.31 15.29 21.93
C PRO A 118 12.64 15.39 21.23
N GLN A 119 13.75 15.05 21.92
CA GLN A 119 15.09 15.08 21.33
C GLN A 119 15.46 13.78 20.60
N GLU A 120 14.96 12.65 21.08
CA GLU A 120 15.31 11.33 20.57
C GLU A 120 14.26 10.77 19.59
N GLU A 121 12.99 11.09 19.78
CA GLU A 121 11.89 10.59 18.94
C GLU A 121 12.06 10.86 17.45
N PRO A 122 12.60 12.02 17.00
CA PRO A 122 12.84 12.27 15.57
C PRO A 122 13.79 11.30 14.89
N SER A 123 14.64 10.61 15.67
CA SER A 123 15.54 9.57 15.16
C SER A 123 14.87 8.19 15.08
N VAL A 124 13.75 8.00 15.77
CA VAL A 124 13.01 6.73 15.85
C VAL A 124 11.78 6.73 14.94
N THR A 125 11.07 7.86 14.85
CA THR A 125 9.86 8.01 14.03
C THR A 125 9.96 9.23 13.12
N ARG A 126 9.09 9.30 12.10
CA ARG A 126 8.99 10.46 11.19
C ARG A 126 8.08 11.58 11.72
N ILE A 127 8.03 11.78 13.04
CA ILE A 127 7.13 12.77 13.64
C ILE A 127 7.33 14.18 13.07
N ILE A 128 8.56 14.55 12.72
CA ILE A 128 8.87 15.85 12.09
C ILE A 128 8.15 16.01 10.76
N SER A 129 8.13 14.96 9.91
CA SER A 129 7.47 15.03 8.60
C SER A 129 5.95 15.18 8.74
N TYR A 130 5.35 14.53 9.72
CA TYR A 130 3.91 14.66 9.98
C TYR A 130 3.50 16.01 10.54
N LEU A 131 4.35 16.64 11.36
CA LEU A 131 4.17 18.02 11.77
C LEU A 131 4.34 18.99 10.61
N ARG A 132 5.27 18.73 9.69
CA ARG A 132 5.47 19.52 8.48
C ARG A 132 4.23 19.52 7.58
N GLU A 133 3.60 18.37 7.37
CA GLU A 133 2.37 18.28 6.57
C GLU A 133 1.23 19.11 7.17
N SER A 134 1.09 19.08 8.48
CA SER A 134 0.13 19.96 9.18
C SER A 134 0.43 21.45 9.03
N ILE A 135 1.70 21.81 9.01
CA ILE A 135 2.14 23.19 8.82
C ILE A 135 1.88 23.66 7.38
N TYR A 136 1.97 22.73 6.40
CA TYR A 136 1.70 23.04 4.99
C TYR A 136 0.26 23.49 4.75
N SER A 137 -0.68 23.08 5.60
CA SER A 137 -2.07 23.56 5.55
C SER A 137 -2.21 25.06 5.90
N LEU A 138 -1.16 25.67 6.45
CA LEU A 138 -1.11 27.10 6.79
C LEU A 138 -0.61 28.01 5.64
N GLY A 139 -0.13 27.42 4.53
CA GLY A 139 0.35 28.12 3.34
C GLY A 139 1.66 27.53 2.79
N PRO A 140 2.10 27.95 1.59
CA PRO A 140 3.32 27.46 0.97
C PRO A 140 4.54 28.03 1.71
N LEU A 141 5.11 27.23 2.62
CA LEU A 141 6.39 27.46 3.28
C LEU A 141 7.49 26.67 2.57
N GLU A 142 8.72 27.17 2.55
CA GLU A 142 9.87 26.42 2.06
C GLU A 142 10.17 25.22 2.97
N GLU A 143 10.71 24.13 2.42
CA GLU A 143 10.99 22.89 3.17
C GLU A 143 11.86 23.13 4.42
N GLU A 144 12.79 24.06 4.33
CA GLU A 144 13.70 24.42 5.42
C GLU A 144 13.00 25.17 6.56
N GLU A 145 12.03 26.03 6.22
CA GLU A 145 11.19 26.72 7.19
C GLU A 145 10.23 25.75 7.89
N GLN A 146 9.64 24.82 7.14
CA GLN A 146 8.78 23.76 7.71
C GLN A 146 9.54 22.92 8.71
N ARG A 147 10.78 22.53 8.39
CA ARG A 147 11.63 21.76 9.30
C ARG A 147 11.97 22.54 10.56
N ARG A 148 12.38 23.82 10.41
CA ARG A 148 12.67 24.70 11.57
C ARG A 148 11.46 24.86 12.47
N LEU A 149 10.26 24.98 11.89
CA LEU A 149 9.02 25.12 12.67
C LEU A 149 8.67 23.81 13.39
N ALA A 150 8.81 22.66 12.75
CA ALA A 150 8.63 21.36 13.39
C ALA A 150 9.62 21.14 14.54
N ASP A 151 10.90 21.48 14.33
CA ASP A 151 11.93 21.43 15.37
C ASP A 151 11.59 22.35 16.54
N SER A 152 11.09 23.57 16.27
CA SER A 152 10.65 24.50 17.32
C SER A 152 9.46 23.99 18.13
N ILE A 153 8.51 23.28 17.50
CA ILE A 153 7.39 22.62 18.19
C ILE A 153 7.91 21.55 19.13
N LEU A 154 8.84 20.70 18.68
CA LEU A 154 9.44 19.64 19.51
C LEU A 154 10.30 20.23 20.63
N GLU A 155 11.05 21.31 20.35
CA GLU A 155 11.79 22.03 21.37
C GLU A 155 10.86 22.62 22.44
N ARG A 156 9.72 23.19 22.04
CA ARG A 156 8.70 23.70 22.96
C ARG A 156 8.04 22.57 23.78
N LEU A 157 7.92 21.37 23.22
CA LEU A 157 7.41 20.22 23.93
C LEU A 157 8.35 19.82 25.09
N SER A 158 9.69 19.92 24.88
CA SER A 158 10.71 19.51 25.86
C SER A 158 10.98 20.51 26.99
N HIS A 159 10.46 21.75 26.93
CA HIS A 159 11.05 22.89 27.64
C HIS A 159 10.70 23.04 29.13
N PRO A 160 11.68 22.99 30.02
CA PRO A 160 11.51 23.38 31.43
C PRO A 160 11.32 24.90 31.63
N LYS A 161 11.64 25.77 30.64
CA LYS A 161 11.44 27.24 30.72
C LYS A 161 9.98 27.64 30.83
N ALA A 162 9.06 26.86 30.27
CA ALA A 162 7.62 27.08 30.47
C ALA A 162 7.20 27.12 31.94
N ARG A 163 7.96 26.47 32.85
CA ARG A 163 7.70 26.52 34.30
C ARG A 163 8.08 27.85 34.94
N ALA A 164 9.10 28.54 34.43
CA ALA A 164 9.52 29.84 34.98
C ALA A 164 8.55 30.96 34.58
N GLU A 165 7.90 30.86 33.41
CA GLU A 165 7.04 31.89 32.82
C GLU A 165 5.52 31.60 32.97
N LYS A 166 5.10 30.59 33.71
CA LYS A 166 3.70 30.14 33.83
C LYS A 166 3.01 29.78 32.53
N ILE A 167 3.76 29.44 31.50
CA ILE A 167 3.24 28.96 30.21
C ILE A 167 2.76 27.50 30.41
N PRO A 168 1.58 27.12 29.90
CA PRO A 168 1.11 25.73 29.96
C PRO A 168 2.05 24.77 29.24
N ASP A 169 2.19 23.54 29.77
CA ASP A 169 2.89 22.47 29.09
C ASP A 169 2.22 22.18 27.72
N GLY A 170 3.00 21.79 26.70
CA GLY A 170 2.52 21.60 25.35
C GLY A 170 1.94 20.19 25.11
N ILE A 171 1.04 20.11 24.16
CA ILE A 171 0.51 18.84 23.60
C ILE A 171 0.40 18.97 22.08
N ILE A 172 0.69 17.88 21.36
CA ILE A 172 0.49 17.75 19.92
C ILE A 172 -0.69 16.81 19.73
N LEU A 173 -1.67 17.19 18.92
CA LEU A 173 -2.88 16.41 18.66
C LEU A 173 -2.92 15.92 17.22
N GLY A 174 -3.49 14.75 16.98
CA GLY A 174 -3.84 14.32 15.63
C GLY A 174 -4.87 15.24 14.99
N ALA A 175 -4.78 15.42 13.68
CA ALA A 175 -5.64 16.36 12.92
C ALA A 175 -7.13 16.05 13.12
N SER A 176 -7.53 14.78 13.00
CA SER A 176 -8.91 14.35 13.20
C SER A 176 -9.36 14.54 14.67
N LEU A 177 -8.47 14.29 15.64
CA LEU A 177 -8.76 14.51 17.06
C LEU A 177 -8.96 16.00 17.36
N ALA A 178 -8.08 16.87 16.85
CA ALA A 178 -8.19 18.31 17.00
C ALA A 178 -9.51 18.85 16.42
N GLN A 179 -9.91 18.36 15.24
CA GLN A 179 -11.18 18.71 14.61
C GLN A 179 -12.39 18.25 15.46
N GLN A 180 -12.35 17.03 16.00
CA GLN A 180 -13.42 16.50 16.84
C GLN A 180 -13.55 17.27 18.16
N LEU A 181 -12.44 17.76 18.73
CA LEU A 181 -12.41 18.58 19.94
C LEU A 181 -12.70 20.05 19.65
N ASP A 182 -12.73 20.47 18.40
CA ASP A 182 -12.88 21.86 17.94
C ASP A 182 -11.80 22.79 18.52
N VAL A 183 -10.55 22.37 18.39
CA VAL A 183 -9.40 23.11 18.92
C VAL A 183 -8.38 23.36 17.81
N ARG A 184 -7.63 24.46 17.97
CA ARG A 184 -6.56 24.90 17.05
C ARG A 184 -5.26 25.08 17.84
N ILE A 185 -4.16 25.25 17.14
CA ILE A 185 -2.87 25.61 17.73
C ILE A 185 -3.05 26.90 18.56
N GLY A 186 -2.54 26.89 19.80
CA GLY A 186 -2.71 27.95 20.79
C GLY A 186 -3.91 27.76 21.73
N ASP A 187 -4.88 26.90 21.41
CA ASP A 187 -5.98 26.61 22.33
C ASP A 187 -5.52 25.73 23.51
N THR A 188 -6.24 25.84 24.64
CA THR A 188 -5.98 25.00 25.81
C THR A 188 -6.93 23.83 25.87
N VAL A 189 -6.41 22.63 26.06
CA VAL A 189 -7.16 21.40 26.31
C VAL A 189 -6.95 20.90 27.73
N LYS A 190 -7.90 20.11 28.23
CA LYS A 190 -7.78 19.44 29.53
C LYS A 190 -7.58 17.96 29.30
N VAL A 191 -6.47 17.42 29.78
CA VAL A 191 -6.18 15.99 29.80
C VAL A 191 -6.61 15.45 31.17
N ILE A 192 -7.46 14.45 31.11
CA ILE A 192 -8.06 13.80 32.31
C ILE A 192 -7.51 12.37 32.34
N SER A 193 -6.75 12.06 33.40
CA SER A 193 -6.19 10.73 33.62
C SER A 193 -7.28 9.73 33.96
N SER A 194 -7.16 8.49 33.46
CA SER A 194 -7.97 7.37 33.89
C SER A 194 -7.66 6.94 35.34
N GLU A 195 -6.47 7.28 35.84
CA GLU A 195 -6.09 6.99 37.24
C GLU A 195 -6.77 7.96 38.21
N GLN A 196 -7.48 7.39 39.16
CA GLN A 196 -8.23 8.11 40.15
C GLN A 196 -7.33 8.45 41.34
N ARG A 197 -7.60 9.60 41.96
CA ARG A 197 -6.99 9.98 43.24
C ARG A 197 -7.98 9.71 44.36
N MET A 198 -7.65 8.80 45.28
CA MET A 198 -8.38 8.68 46.54
C MET A 198 -8.33 10.01 47.31
N THR A 199 -9.47 10.60 47.47
CA THR A 199 -9.65 11.79 48.33
C THR A 199 -10.67 11.45 49.42
N PRO A 200 -10.69 12.19 50.52
CA PRO A 200 -11.72 12.00 51.56
C PRO A 200 -13.16 12.12 51.06
N ILE A 201 -13.37 12.69 49.90
CA ILE A 201 -14.69 12.94 49.27
C ILE A 201 -14.98 11.90 48.15
N GLY A 202 -14.08 10.95 47.91
CA GLY A 202 -14.16 9.96 46.81
C GLY A 202 -13.03 10.07 45.81
N ASP A 203 -13.08 9.20 44.79
CA ASP A 203 -12.10 9.14 43.74
C ASP A 203 -12.29 10.26 42.73
N VAL A 204 -11.29 11.13 42.59
CA VAL A 204 -11.32 12.28 41.69
C VAL A 204 -10.25 12.08 40.61
N PRO A 205 -10.62 12.14 39.32
CA PRO A 205 -9.64 12.05 38.22
C PRO A 205 -8.72 13.27 38.24
N ARG A 206 -7.48 13.07 37.80
CA ARG A 206 -6.52 14.16 37.61
C ARG A 206 -6.80 14.89 36.32
N VAL A 207 -6.81 16.21 36.42
CA VAL A 207 -6.99 17.10 35.28
C VAL A 207 -5.76 17.98 35.12
N LYS A 208 -5.14 17.93 33.97
CA LYS A 208 -4.03 18.82 33.61
C LYS A 208 -4.44 19.66 32.38
N LYS A 209 -4.20 20.96 32.45
CA LYS A 209 -4.38 21.87 31.31
C LYS A 209 -3.10 21.87 30.48
N LEU A 210 -3.22 21.67 29.18
CA LEU A 210 -2.13 21.69 28.20
C LEU A 210 -2.49 22.63 27.06
N GLU A 211 -1.50 23.25 26.45
CA GLU A 211 -1.66 24.07 25.25
C GLU A 211 -1.40 23.24 23.99
N VAL A 212 -2.25 23.33 22.98
CA VAL A 212 -2.05 22.70 21.69
C VAL A 212 -0.96 23.46 20.94
N ILE A 213 0.24 22.90 20.87
CA ILE A 213 1.41 23.53 20.25
C ILE A 213 1.66 23.04 18.82
N GLY A 214 1.02 21.94 18.42
CA GLY A 214 1.12 21.37 17.10
C GLY A 214 -0.04 20.44 16.81
N ILE A 215 -0.28 20.24 15.54
CA ILE A 215 -1.21 19.25 15.01
C ILE A 215 -0.40 18.36 14.07
N PHE A 216 -0.52 17.04 14.15
CA PHE A 216 0.13 16.11 13.24
C PHE A 216 -0.90 15.43 12.35
N GLU A 217 -0.49 15.07 11.16
CA GLU A 217 -1.28 14.34 10.17
C GLU A 217 -0.43 13.19 9.62
N SER A 218 -0.72 11.97 10.09
CA SER A 218 0.00 10.76 9.66
C SER A 218 -0.53 10.21 8.33
N GLY A 219 -1.71 10.67 7.92
CA GLY A 219 -2.47 10.12 6.80
C GLY A 219 -3.20 8.83 7.13
N ILE A 220 -3.08 8.30 8.34
CA ILE A 220 -3.85 7.16 8.85
C ILE A 220 -4.93 7.70 9.79
N SER A 221 -6.16 7.77 9.30
CA SER A 221 -7.28 8.35 10.04
C SER A 221 -7.43 7.77 11.45
N GLY A 222 -7.23 6.45 11.61
CA GLY A 222 -7.31 5.79 12.92
C GLY A 222 -6.27 6.28 13.93
N TYR A 223 -5.07 6.68 13.48
CA TYR A 223 -4.06 7.27 14.36
C TYR A 223 -4.34 8.74 14.65
N ASP A 224 -4.72 9.48 13.62
CA ASP A 224 -5.02 10.91 13.73
C ASP A 224 -6.25 11.20 14.59
N GLU A 225 -7.14 10.21 14.80
CA GLU A 225 -8.33 10.31 15.64
C GLU A 225 -8.06 10.08 17.14
N VAL A 226 -7.04 9.30 17.48
CA VAL A 226 -6.84 8.85 18.86
C VAL A 226 -5.50 9.26 19.47
N LEU A 227 -4.46 9.51 18.65
CA LEU A 227 -3.13 9.81 19.17
C LEU A 227 -2.96 11.27 19.57
N ALA A 228 -2.29 11.46 20.71
CA ALA A 228 -1.78 12.75 21.17
C ALA A 228 -0.36 12.57 21.71
N PHE A 229 0.55 13.51 21.41
CA PHE A 229 1.93 13.46 21.90
C PHE A 229 2.20 14.52 22.94
N ALA A 230 2.96 14.15 23.97
CA ALA A 230 3.46 15.05 25.00
C ALA A 230 4.87 14.62 25.44
N ASP A 231 5.61 15.45 26.19
CA ASP A 231 6.87 15.03 26.81
C ASP A 231 6.59 13.86 27.78
N TYR A 232 7.38 12.77 27.65
CA TYR A 232 7.16 11.58 28.47
C TYR A 232 7.28 11.86 29.97
N ARG A 233 8.13 12.81 30.38
CA ARG A 233 8.28 13.22 31.78
C ARG A 233 7.03 13.95 32.30
N LEU A 234 6.31 14.65 31.41
CA LEU A 234 5.02 15.25 31.75
C LEU A 234 3.96 14.17 31.90
N VAL A 235 3.90 13.19 31.00
CA VAL A 235 2.96 12.06 31.09
C VAL A 235 3.21 11.23 32.34
N GLN A 236 4.47 10.92 32.69
CA GLN A 236 4.85 10.28 33.94
C GLN A 236 4.27 11.02 35.18
N LYS A 237 4.31 12.36 35.19
CA LYS A 237 3.75 13.19 36.29
C LYS A 237 2.23 13.13 36.33
N ILE A 238 1.56 13.16 35.19
CA ILE A 238 0.08 13.08 35.11
C ILE A 238 -0.38 11.73 35.65
N PHE A 239 0.31 10.65 35.29
CA PHE A 239 -0.04 9.26 35.60
C PHE A 239 0.75 8.67 36.78
N ARG A 240 1.58 9.44 37.48
CA ARG A 240 2.36 9.02 38.67
C ARG A 240 3.27 7.80 38.44
N MET A 241 3.80 7.63 37.27
CA MET A 241 4.68 6.51 36.94
C MET A 241 6.10 6.63 37.51
N GLY A 242 6.39 7.64 38.33
CA GLY A 242 7.75 7.82 38.86
C GLY A 242 8.75 8.14 37.77
N LYS A 243 9.72 7.26 37.54
CA LYS A 243 10.71 7.31 36.47
C LYS A 243 10.53 6.19 35.45
N GLU A 244 9.47 5.44 35.56
CA GLU A 244 9.15 4.29 34.74
C GLU A 244 8.64 4.73 33.36
N VAL A 245 8.89 3.91 32.34
CA VAL A 245 8.39 4.09 30.98
C VAL A 245 7.62 2.85 30.55
N SER A 246 6.69 2.99 29.63
CA SER A 246 5.93 1.84 29.09
C SER A 246 6.80 0.94 28.22
N GLY A 247 7.81 1.51 27.57
CA GLY A 247 8.69 0.74 26.73
C GLY A 247 9.79 1.57 26.07
N LEU A 248 10.54 0.90 25.22
CA LEU A 248 11.59 1.46 24.37
C LEU A 248 11.21 1.25 22.92
N GLY A 249 11.05 2.35 22.17
CA GLY A 249 10.89 2.31 20.73
C GLY A 249 12.25 2.23 20.06
N VAL A 250 12.40 1.34 19.10
CA VAL A 250 13.68 1.08 18.39
C VAL A 250 13.47 1.26 16.89
N SER A 251 14.37 2.03 16.28
CA SER A 251 14.49 2.14 14.83
C SER A 251 15.68 1.32 14.35
N ILE A 252 15.47 0.54 13.30
CA ILE A 252 16.47 -0.31 12.65
C ILE A 252 16.71 0.16 11.22
N ARG A 253 17.82 -0.24 10.64
CA ARG A 253 18.23 0.18 9.29
C ARG A 253 17.24 -0.31 8.21
N ASP A 254 16.84 -1.57 8.29
CA ASP A 254 15.84 -2.16 7.38
C ASP A 254 14.54 -2.49 8.12
N PRO A 255 13.46 -1.70 7.92
CA PRO A 255 12.17 -1.95 8.55
C PRO A 255 11.56 -3.32 8.21
N GLU A 256 11.92 -3.94 7.07
CA GLU A 256 11.40 -5.24 6.67
C GLU A 256 11.97 -6.39 7.51
N ALA A 257 13.18 -6.21 8.03
CA ALA A 257 13.81 -7.15 8.95
C ALA A 257 13.28 -7.06 10.41
N ALA A 258 12.28 -6.18 10.67
CA ALA A 258 11.80 -5.92 12.04
C ALA A 258 11.30 -7.17 12.77
N SER A 259 10.72 -8.15 12.08
CA SER A 259 10.21 -9.38 12.69
C SER A 259 11.35 -10.30 13.19
N GLU A 260 12.40 -10.43 12.41
CA GLU A 260 13.60 -11.21 12.77
C GLU A 260 14.38 -10.50 13.88
N MET A 261 14.63 -9.21 13.69
CA MET A 261 15.33 -8.37 14.63
C MET A 261 14.60 -8.23 15.99
N ALA A 262 13.28 -8.19 16.01
CA ALA A 262 12.51 -8.19 17.24
C ALA A 262 12.80 -9.43 18.10
N SER A 263 12.92 -10.61 17.46
CA SER A 263 13.26 -11.86 18.14
C SER A 263 14.69 -11.85 18.68
N GLU A 264 15.65 -11.29 17.95
CA GLU A 264 17.03 -11.13 18.39
C GLU A 264 17.15 -10.16 19.56
N LEU A 265 16.52 -9.00 19.46
CA LEU A 265 16.52 -8.01 20.54
C LEU A 265 15.83 -8.52 21.80
N GLN A 266 14.80 -9.36 21.68
CA GLN A 266 14.16 -10.01 22.83
C GLN A 266 15.11 -10.98 23.54
N GLN A 267 15.93 -11.72 22.81
CA GLN A 267 16.97 -12.61 23.40
C GLN A 267 18.06 -11.81 24.11
N LEU A 268 18.48 -10.67 23.52
CA LEU A 268 19.43 -9.75 24.15
C LEU A 268 18.87 -9.08 25.38
N ALA A 269 17.59 -8.73 25.38
CA ALA A 269 16.87 -8.03 26.45
C ALA A 269 16.09 -9.02 27.30
N THR A 270 16.77 -9.91 28.03
CA THR A 270 16.14 -10.93 28.88
C THR A 270 15.13 -10.32 29.86
N GLY A 271 13.90 -10.82 29.88
CA GLY A 271 12.83 -10.29 30.73
C GLY A 271 11.94 -9.24 30.05
N PHE A 272 12.22 -8.88 28.79
CA PHE A 272 11.36 -8.00 27.99
C PHE A 272 10.72 -8.74 26.83
N LEU A 273 9.58 -8.25 26.43
CA LEU A 273 8.88 -8.67 25.21
C LEU A 273 9.21 -7.72 24.10
N SER A 274 9.20 -8.23 22.89
CA SER A 274 9.30 -7.42 21.67
C SER A 274 8.03 -7.53 20.84
N SER A 275 7.63 -6.43 20.26
CA SER A 275 6.64 -6.37 19.16
C SER A 275 7.23 -5.59 18.02
N ASN A 276 6.79 -5.86 16.81
CA ASN A 276 7.21 -5.10 15.64
C ASN A 276 5.99 -4.40 15.00
N TRP A 277 6.26 -3.42 14.16
CA TRP A 277 5.24 -2.64 13.48
C TRP A 277 4.21 -3.48 12.70
N ALA A 278 4.60 -4.65 12.18
CA ALA A 278 3.71 -5.54 11.45
C ALA A 278 2.78 -6.32 12.37
N ASP A 279 3.27 -6.76 13.55
CA ASP A 279 2.45 -7.44 14.56
C ASP A 279 1.44 -6.48 15.19
N GLU A 280 1.82 -5.25 15.48
CA GLU A 280 0.92 -4.22 16.00
C GLU A 280 -0.19 -3.87 15.00
N ASN A 281 0.08 -3.99 13.70
CA ASN A 281 -0.86 -3.73 12.61
C ASN A 281 -1.35 -5.00 11.89
N LYS A 282 -1.34 -6.15 12.59
CA LYS A 282 -1.68 -7.46 12.02
C LYS A 282 -3.04 -7.49 11.32
N SER A 283 -4.04 -6.80 11.86
CA SER A 283 -5.37 -6.69 11.23
C SER A 283 -5.32 -5.99 9.87
N LEU A 284 -4.55 -4.91 9.76
CA LEU A 284 -4.34 -4.17 8.52
C LEU A 284 -3.70 -5.08 7.45
N PHE A 285 -2.62 -5.80 7.83
CA PHE A 285 -1.95 -6.72 6.92
C PHE A 285 -2.81 -7.93 6.53
N GLN A 286 -3.67 -8.41 7.42
CA GLN A 286 -4.64 -9.45 7.09
C GLN A 286 -5.65 -8.97 6.03
N VAL A 287 -6.18 -7.76 6.19
CA VAL A 287 -7.07 -7.15 5.19
C VAL A 287 -6.37 -7.00 3.84
N MET A 288 -5.13 -6.50 3.82
CA MET A 288 -4.32 -6.38 2.60
C MET A 288 -4.05 -7.75 1.94
N LYS A 289 -3.87 -8.81 2.73
CA LYS A 289 -3.72 -10.18 2.21
C LYS A 289 -5.02 -10.70 1.59
N LEU A 290 -6.15 -10.46 2.22
CA LEU A 290 -7.47 -10.81 1.67
C LEU A 290 -7.77 -10.06 0.38
N GLU A 291 -7.45 -8.77 0.34
CA GLU A 291 -7.56 -7.95 -0.86
C GLU A 291 -6.70 -8.49 -2.01
N LYS A 292 -5.44 -8.89 -1.74
CA LYS A 292 -4.57 -9.55 -2.72
C LYS A 292 -5.22 -10.80 -3.31
N ILE A 293 -5.85 -11.63 -2.47
CA ILE A 293 -6.56 -12.83 -2.92
C ILE A 293 -7.76 -12.44 -3.77
N GLY A 294 -8.54 -11.44 -3.35
CA GLY A 294 -9.69 -10.94 -4.12
C GLY A 294 -9.28 -10.41 -5.49
N LEU A 295 -8.23 -9.61 -5.56
CA LEU A 295 -7.66 -9.14 -6.83
C LEU A 295 -7.20 -10.30 -7.70
N PHE A 296 -6.49 -11.28 -7.14
CA PHE A 296 -6.05 -12.46 -7.87
C PHE A 296 -7.22 -13.24 -8.49
N LEU A 297 -8.33 -13.38 -7.77
CA LEU A 297 -9.54 -14.03 -8.30
C LEU A 297 -10.16 -13.24 -9.45
N ILE A 298 -10.29 -11.91 -9.30
CA ILE A 298 -10.83 -11.04 -10.35
C ILE A 298 -9.93 -11.09 -11.59
N LEU A 299 -8.62 -10.99 -11.41
CA LEU A 299 -7.64 -11.04 -12.48
C LEU A 299 -7.66 -12.41 -13.20
N THR A 300 -7.80 -13.50 -12.45
CA THR A 300 -7.98 -14.85 -13.02
C THR A 300 -9.24 -14.91 -13.87
N LEU A 301 -10.35 -14.33 -13.41
CA LEU A 301 -11.59 -14.27 -14.18
C LEU A 301 -11.43 -13.48 -15.49
N ILE A 302 -10.73 -12.36 -15.46
CA ILE A 302 -10.43 -11.55 -16.67
C ILE A 302 -9.61 -12.38 -17.67
N ILE A 303 -8.62 -13.14 -17.21
CA ILE A 303 -7.80 -14.01 -18.05
C ILE A 303 -8.68 -15.11 -18.69
N VAL A 304 -9.58 -15.71 -17.92
CA VAL A 304 -10.51 -16.74 -18.41
C VAL A 304 -11.42 -16.14 -19.50
N VAL A 305 -11.95 -14.95 -19.31
CA VAL A 305 -12.77 -14.25 -20.33
C VAL A 305 -11.97 -13.99 -21.59
N ALA A 306 -10.73 -13.50 -21.45
CA ALA A 306 -9.83 -13.28 -22.60
C ALA A 306 -9.54 -14.59 -23.35
N ALA A 307 -9.32 -15.69 -22.61
CA ALA A 307 -9.12 -17.01 -23.18
C ALA A 307 -10.35 -17.50 -24.00
N PHE A 308 -11.54 -17.35 -23.47
CA PHE A 308 -12.78 -17.66 -24.19
C PHE A 308 -12.96 -16.80 -25.44
N ASN A 309 -12.61 -15.54 -25.38
CA ASN A 309 -12.64 -14.64 -26.53
C ASN A 309 -11.72 -15.15 -27.68
N ILE A 310 -10.48 -15.56 -27.36
CA ILE A 310 -9.54 -16.15 -28.32
C ILE A 310 -10.08 -17.46 -28.90
N ILE A 311 -10.62 -18.36 -28.06
CA ILE A 311 -11.21 -19.63 -28.50
C ILE A 311 -12.34 -19.37 -29.50
N SER A 312 -13.30 -18.52 -29.14
CA SER A 312 -14.45 -18.18 -29.95
C SER A 312 -14.07 -17.57 -31.30
N SER A 313 -13.12 -16.63 -31.27
CA SER A 313 -12.60 -15.98 -32.47
C SER A 313 -11.90 -16.94 -33.41
N LEU A 314 -11.07 -17.85 -32.88
CA LEU A 314 -10.37 -18.84 -33.68
C LEU A 314 -11.32 -19.92 -34.23
N ILE A 315 -12.34 -20.34 -33.47
CA ILE A 315 -13.36 -21.28 -33.96
C ILE A 315 -14.12 -20.67 -35.12
N MET A 316 -14.52 -19.39 -35.00
CA MET A 316 -15.24 -18.69 -36.06
C MET A 316 -14.34 -18.51 -37.31
N LEU A 317 -13.09 -18.14 -37.12
CA LEU A 317 -12.12 -18.04 -38.20
C LEU A 317 -11.93 -19.37 -38.92
N VAL A 318 -11.84 -20.49 -38.19
CA VAL A 318 -11.75 -21.86 -38.72
C VAL A 318 -13.01 -22.19 -39.54
N ALA A 319 -14.20 -21.84 -39.06
CA ALA A 319 -15.46 -22.09 -39.75
C ALA A 319 -15.53 -21.30 -41.08
N GLU A 320 -15.17 -20.02 -41.06
CA GLU A 320 -15.13 -19.18 -42.29
C GLU A 320 -14.10 -19.67 -43.30
N LYS A 321 -12.94 -20.16 -42.84
CA LYS A 321 -11.85 -20.67 -43.70
C LYS A 321 -11.94 -22.15 -43.98
N SER A 322 -13.04 -22.82 -43.66
CA SER A 322 -13.21 -24.27 -43.81
C SER A 322 -12.99 -24.77 -45.26
N LYS A 323 -13.51 -24.04 -46.27
CA LYS A 323 -13.29 -24.39 -47.69
C LYS A 323 -11.81 -24.29 -48.10
N GLU A 324 -11.12 -23.22 -47.68
CA GLU A 324 -9.69 -23.06 -47.94
C GLU A 324 -8.83 -24.14 -47.25
N ILE A 325 -9.21 -24.52 -46.01
CA ILE A 325 -8.56 -25.63 -45.28
C ILE A 325 -8.75 -26.95 -46.03
N ALA A 326 -9.97 -27.22 -46.54
CA ALA A 326 -10.28 -28.42 -47.29
C ALA A 326 -9.45 -28.50 -48.61
N ILE A 327 -9.32 -27.38 -49.34
CA ILE A 327 -8.47 -27.28 -50.52
C ILE A 327 -7.01 -27.54 -50.18
N LEU A 328 -6.47 -26.93 -49.13
CA LEU A 328 -5.09 -27.17 -48.68
C LEU A 328 -4.84 -28.64 -48.34
N LYS A 329 -5.78 -29.31 -47.65
CA LYS A 329 -5.68 -30.74 -47.36
C LYS A 329 -5.76 -31.62 -48.59
N SER A 330 -6.59 -31.28 -49.57
CA SER A 330 -6.68 -31.97 -50.86
C SER A 330 -5.39 -31.86 -51.66
N LEU A 331 -4.66 -30.77 -51.50
CA LEU A 331 -3.32 -30.54 -52.09
C LEU A 331 -2.19 -31.18 -51.30
N GLY A 332 -2.50 -31.92 -50.22
CA GLY A 332 -1.52 -32.69 -49.43
C GLY A 332 -1.04 -32.03 -48.14
N ALA A 333 -1.68 -30.96 -47.67
CA ALA A 333 -1.35 -30.37 -46.38
C ALA A 333 -1.70 -31.34 -45.24
N THR A 334 -0.76 -31.59 -44.33
CA THR A 334 -0.94 -32.45 -43.18
C THR A 334 -1.72 -31.75 -42.06
N ASP A 335 -2.36 -32.53 -41.17
CA ASP A 335 -3.04 -32.00 -39.97
C ASP A 335 -2.07 -31.16 -39.13
N GLY A 336 -0.80 -31.54 -39.06
CA GLY A 336 0.23 -30.80 -38.36
C GLY A 336 0.49 -29.40 -38.97
N SER A 337 0.46 -29.29 -40.32
CA SER A 337 0.63 -28.02 -41.01
C SER A 337 -0.55 -27.07 -40.78
N VAL A 338 -1.78 -27.58 -40.86
CA VAL A 338 -2.99 -26.81 -40.57
C VAL A 338 -2.97 -26.31 -39.12
N ARG A 339 -2.63 -27.19 -38.17
CA ARG A 339 -2.52 -26.81 -36.74
C ARG A 339 -1.49 -25.68 -36.55
N ARG A 340 -0.30 -25.77 -37.21
CA ARG A 340 0.74 -24.73 -37.11
C ARG A 340 0.27 -23.37 -37.63
N ILE A 341 -0.51 -23.32 -38.72
CA ILE A 341 -1.07 -22.09 -39.30
C ILE A 341 -1.92 -21.38 -38.25
N PHE A 342 -2.86 -22.09 -37.57
CA PHE A 342 -3.76 -21.50 -36.60
C PHE A 342 -3.08 -21.20 -35.27
N VAL A 343 -2.11 -22.00 -34.83
CA VAL A 343 -1.26 -21.68 -33.66
C VAL A 343 -0.48 -20.39 -33.92
N PHE A 344 0.10 -20.23 -35.12
CA PHE A 344 0.81 -19.00 -35.49
C PHE A 344 -0.11 -17.78 -35.41
N GLN A 345 -1.35 -17.89 -35.91
CA GLN A 345 -2.32 -16.80 -35.81
C GLN A 345 -2.63 -16.41 -34.36
N GLY A 346 -2.88 -17.38 -33.50
CA GLY A 346 -3.11 -17.13 -32.08
C GLY A 346 -1.89 -16.53 -31.37
N VAL A 347 -0.68 -16.96 -31.73
CA VAL A 347 0.56 -16.36 -31.24
C VAL A 347 0.67 -14.89 -31.66
N VAL A 348 0.35 -14.57 -32.92
CA VAL A 348 0.37 -13.17 -33.41
C VAL A 348 -0.69 -12.32 -32.70
N ILE A 349 -1.92 -12.82 -32.54
CA ILE A 349 -2.99 -12.13 -31.81
C ILE A 349 -2.57 -11.91 -30.34
N GLY A 350 -2.08 -12.95 -29.68
CA GLY A 350 -1.64 -12.87 -28.29
C GLY A 350 -0.45 -11.91 -28.11
N LEU A 351 0.55 -11.98 -28.99
CA LEU A 351 1.71 -11.10 -28.93
C LEU A 351 1.34 -9.63 -29.15
N THR A 352 0.58 -9.36 -30.24
CA THR A 352 0.16 -7.99 -30.54
C THR A 352 -0.76 -7.42 -29.45
N GLY A 353 -1.74 -8.21 -28.95
CA GLY A 353 -2.61 -7.80 -27.86
C GLY A 353 -1.84 -7.53 -26.57
N THR A 354 -0.89 -8.39 -26.22
CA THR A 354 -0.03 -8.21 -25.04
C THR A 354 0.85 -6.96 -25.16
N VAL A 355 1.53 -6.77 -26.28
CA VAL A 355 2.40 -5.59 -26.50
C VAL A 355 1.59 -4.29 -26.46
N VAL A 356 0.46 -4.24 -27.16
CA VAL A 356 -0.45 -3.07 -27.11
C VAL A 356 -0.97 -2.85 -25.70
N GLY A 357 -1.36 -3.93 -25.00
CA GLY A 357 -1.82 -3.87 -23.60
C GLY A 357 -0.77 -3.34 -22.64
N VAL A 358 0.49 -3.77 -22.78
CA VAL A 358 1.60 -3.27 -21.97
C VAL A 358 1.86 -1.78 -22.22
N ILE A 359 1.94 -1.38 -23.49
CA ILE A 359 2.19 0.03 -23.85
C ILE A 359 1.07 0.94 -23.30
N LEU A 360 -0.19 0.57 -23.55
CA LEU A 360 -1.34 1.36 -23.09
C LEU A 360 -1.52 1.30 -21.56
N GLY A 361 -1.23 0.15 -20.93
CA GLY A 361 -1.26 -0.01 -19.50
C GLY A 361 -0.23 0.88 -18.79
N LEU A 362 1.02 0.88 -19.28
CA LEU A 362 2.07 1.77 -18.76
C LEU A 362 1.77 3.24 -19.02
N ALA A 363 1.24 3.58 -20.19
CA ALA A 363 0.81 4.94 -20.51
C ALA A 363 -0.30 5.40 -19.55
N LEU A 364 -1.28 4.55 -19.26
CA LEU A 364 -2.36 4.85 -18.32
C LEU A 364 -1.83 5.00 -16.89
N CYS A 365 -0.90 4.14 -16.45
CA CYS A 365 -0.22 4.28 -15.17
C CYS A 365 0.52 5.62 -15.06
N TRP A 366 1.23 6.03 -16.12
CA TRP A 366 1.92 7.31 -16.16
C TRP A 366 0.93 8.49 -16.08
N VAL A 367 -0.19 8.44 -16.79
CA VAL A 367 -1.25 9.45 -16.75
C VAL A 367 -1.85 9.54 -15.34
N LEU A 368 -2.21 8.41 -14.73
CA LEU A 368 -2.78 8.36 -13.38
C LEU A 368 -1.80 8.88 -12.30
N GLY A 369 -0.52 8.58 -12.45
CA GLY A 369 0.52 9.03 -11.51
C GLY A 369 0.90 10.52 -11.68
N THR A 370 0.73 11.08 -12.89
CA THR A 370 1.15 12.47 -13.18
C THR A 370 0.00 13.46 -13.01
N PHE A 371 -1.20 13.10 -13.47
CA PHE A 371 -2.37 13.97 -13.44
C PHE A 371 -3.28 13.63 -12.26
N ASN A 372 -3.72 14.65 -11.52
CA ASN A 372 -4.73 14.50 -10.45
C ASN A 372 -6.12 14.33 -11.09
N ILE A 373 -6.42 13.11 -11.58
CA ILE A 373 -7.71 12.83 -12.23
C ILE A 373 -8.79 12.61 -11.18
N ILE A 374 -8.42 12.08 -10.02
CA ILE A 374 -9.33 11.81 -8.90
C ILE A 374 -8.73 12.46 -7.67
N ASP A 375 -9.43 13.44 -7.11
CA ASP A 375 -9.10 14.05 -5.83
C ASP A 375 -9.58 13.14 -4.70
N ILE A 376 -8.64 12.59 -3.95
CA ILE A 376 -8.95 11.79 -2.75
C ILE A 376 -9.05 12.78 -1.57
N PRO A 377 -10.15 12.78 -0.80
CA PRO A 377 -10.27 13.63 0.37
C PRO A 377 -9.10 13.43 1.35
N PRO A 378 -8.54 14.50 1.93
CA PRO A 378 -7.47 14.39 2.91
C PRO A 378 -7.92 13.54 4.10
N GLY A 379 -7.00 12.75 4.66
CA GLY A 379 -7.26 11.86 5.80
C GLY A 379 -7.91 10.50 5.47
N VAL A 380 -8.31 10.26 4.23
CA VAL A 380 -8.83 8.94 3.80
C VAL A 380 -7.68 7.97 3.49
N TYR A 381 -6.54 8.51 3.07
CA TYR A 381 -5.44 7.72 2.56
C TYR A 381 -4.08 8.39 2.84
N PRO A 382 -3.07 7.63 3.34
CA PRO A 382 -1.72 8.14 3.51
C PRO A 382 -1.03 8.33 2.15
N GLY A 383 -0.50 9.51 1.90
CA GLY A 383 0.22 9.83 0.66
C GLY A 383 -0.38 10.96 -0.18
N GLY A 384 -1.37 11.69 0.37
CA GLY A 384 -1.92 12.91 -0.24
C GLY A 384 -3.07 12.66 -1.21
N ASN A 385 -3.40 13.67 -2.02
CA ASN A 385 -4.60 13.70 -2.86
C ASN A 385 -4.47 12.94 -4.19
N ARG A 386 -3.41 12.14 -4.39
CA ARG A 386 -3.13 11.46 -5.67
C ARG A 386 -3.27 9.96 -5.54
N ILE A 387 -3.73 9.32 -6.62
CA ILE A 387 -3.67 7.85 -6.71
C ILE A 387 -2.20 7.44 -6.73
N PRO A 388 -1.75 6.63 -5.77
CA PRO A 388 -0.39 6.12 -5.77
C PRO A 388 -0.23 5.07 -6.86
N VAL A 389 0.72 5.28 -7.75
CA VAL A 389 1.05 4.32 -8.80
C VAL A 389 2.52 3.96 -8.67
N LEU A 390 2.78 2.72 -8.28
CA LEU A 390 4.13 2.16 -8.22
C LEU A 390 4.26 1.05 -9.26
N ILE A 391 5.01 1.31 -10.32
CA ILE A 391 5.26 0.32 -11.37
C ILE A 391 6.39 -0.59 -10.91
N ASP A 392 6.06 -1.85 -10.63
CA ASP A 392 7.03 -2.91 -10.41
C ASP A 392 7.30 -3.65 -11.73
N TRP A 393 8.53 -3.56 -12.22
CA TRP A 393 8.93 -4.19 -13.47
C TRP A 393 8.87 -5.72 -13.42
N TYR A 394 8.97 -6.31 -12.24
CA TYR A 394 8.77 -7.75 -12.04
C TYR A 394 7.32 -8.14 -12.34
N ASP A 395 6.35 -7.40 -11.80
CA ASP A 395 4.93 -7.63 -12.04
C ASP A 395 4.55 -7.42 -13.51
N VAL A 396 5.09 -6.39 -14.15
CA VAL A 396 4.90 -6.13 -15.58
C VAL A 396 5.47 -7.26 -16.43
N GLY A 397 6.68 -7.73 -16.11
CA GLY A 397 7.32 -8.85 -16.79
C GLY A 397 6.53 -10.15 -16.62
N LEU A 398 6.12 -10.46 -15.39
CA LEU A 398 5.32 -11.64 -15.07
C LEU A 398 3.97 -11.62 -15.80
N THR A 399 3.26 -10.49 -15.77
CA THR A 399 1.99 -10.30 -16.48
C THR A 399 2.15 -10.49 -17.98
N THR A 400 3.21 -9.94 -18.59
CA THR A 400 3.50 -10.06 -20.01
C THR A 400 3.73 -11.51 -20.40
N ILE A 401 4.58 -12.23 -19.65
CA ILE A 401 4.91 -13.62 -19.92
C ILE A 401 3.69 -14.51 -19.72
N CYS A 402 2.96 -14.36 -18.61
CA CYS A 402 1.77 -15.15 -18.32
C CYS A 402 0.67 -14.93 -19.38
N SER A 403 0.38 -13.68 -19.76
CA SER A 403 -0.62 -13.37 -20.79
C SER A 403 -0.26 -14.02 -22.13
N PHE A 404 1.00 -13.91 -22.54
CA PHE A 404 1.48 -14.55 -23.77
C PHE A 404 1.37 -16.08 -23.73
N LEU A 405 1.80 -16.72 -22.63
CA LEU A 405 1.72 -18.16 -22.46
C LEU A 405 0.27 -18.65 -22.46
N ILE A 406 -0.63 -17.95 -21.80
CA ILE A 406 -2.06 -18.29 -21.76
C ILE A 406 -2.65 -18.18 -23.18
N CYS A 407 -2.38 -17.11 -23.92
CA CYS A 407 -2.81 -16.97 -25.31
C CYS A 407 -2.31 -18.13 -26.19
N MET A 408 -1.07 -18.52 -26.01
CA MET A 408 -0.46 -19.66 -26.75
C MET A 408 -1.15 -20.98 -26.38
N LEU A 409 -1.34 -21.29 -25.11
CA LEU A 409 -1.98 -22.53 -24.65
C LEU A 409 -3.43 -22.66 -25.11
N VAL A 410 -4.19 -21.57 -24.97
CA VAL A 410 -5.60 -21.50 -25.35
C VAL A 410 -5.79 -21.73 -26.86
N THR A 411 -4.85 -21.31 -27.68
CA THR A 411 -4.88 -21.45 -29.14
C THR A 411 -4.76 -22.92 -29.59
N ILE A 412 -4.17 -23.81 -28.78
CA ILE A 412 -3.92 -25.22 -29.14
C ILE A 412 -5.23 -25.95 -29.40
N TYR A 413 -6.28 -25.71 -28.57
CA TYR A 413 -7.55 -26.41 -28.71
C TYR A 413 -8.26 -26.12 -30.04
N PRO A 414 -8.57 -24.85 -30.44
CA PRO A 414 -9.23 -24.58 -31.70
C PRO A 414 -8.35 -24.95 -32.92
N SER A 415 -7.04 -24.79 -32.83
CA SER A 415 -6.12 -25.20 -33.88
C SER A 415 -6.14 -26.72 -34.13
N SER A 416 -6.25 -27.52 -33.06
CA SER A 416 -6.36 -28.97 -33.17
C SER A 416 -7.72 -29.39 -33.77
N LYS A 417 -8.79 -28.66 -33.44
CA LYS A 417 -10.11 -28.89 -34.03
C LYS A 417 -10.12 -28.59 -35.55
N ALA A 418 -9.49 -27.48 -35.94
CA ALA A 418 -9.28 -27.13 -37.37
C ALA A 418 -8.50 -28.21 -38.13
N ALA A 419 -7.45 -28.74 -37.53
CA ALA A 419 -6.63 -29.78 -38.12
C ALA A 419 -7.39 -31.08 -38.40
N ARG A 420 -8.33 -31.43 -37.55
CA ARG A 420 -9.13 -32.66 -37.66
C ARG A 420 -10.37 -32.54 -38.56
N MET A 421 -10.62 -31.40 -39.20
CA MET A 421 -11.75 -31.26 -40.14
C MET A 421 -11.60 -32.20 -41.32
N ASN A 422 -12.71 -32.89 -41.65
CA ASN A 422 -12.79 -33.75 -42.81
C ASN A 422 -12.91 -32.86 -44.10
N PRO A 423 -12.03 -32.98 -45.06
CA PRO A 423 -12.07 -32.13 -46.29
C PRO A 423 -13.33 -32.35 -47.15
N VAL A 424 -14.03 -33.46 -47.01
CA VAL A 424 -15.21 -33.80 -47.84
C VAL A 424 -16.43 -32.95 -47.41
N ASP A 425 -16.59 -32.66 -46.11
CA ASP A 425 -17.78 -32.00 -45.61
C ASP A 425 -17.96 -30.55 -46.15
N PRO A 426 -16.92 -29.65 -46.11
CA PRO A 426 -17.04 -28.28 -46.63
C PRO A 426 -17.12 -28.19 -48.16
N LEU A 427 -16.72 -29.23 -48.88
CA LEU A 427 -16.72 -29.26 -50.35
C LEU A 427 -18.00 -29.85 -50.93
N ARG A 428 -18.80 -30.58 -50.12
CA ARG A 428 -20.04 -31.27 -50.52
C ARG A 428 -21.29 -30.39 -50.44
N TYR A 429 -21.29 -29.40 -49.57
CA TYR A 429 -22.44 -28.51 -49.39
C TYR A 429 -22.20 -27.17 -50.10
N GLU A 430 -22.64 -27.08 -51.34
CA GLU A 430 -23.05 -25.86 -52.01
C GLU A 430 -24.53 -25.68 -51.93
#